data_6232a07f7ef0afe6e3c5300154ffb1e4
#
_entry.id   6232a07f7ef0afe6e3c5300154ffb1e4
#
_cell.length_a   1.000
_cell.length_b   1.000
_cell.length_c   1.000
_cell.angle_alpha   90.00
_cell.angle_beta   90.00
_cell.angle_gamma   90.00
#
_symmetry.space_group_name_H-M   'P 1'
#
loop_
_entity.id
_entity.type
_entity.pdbx_description
1 polymer ?
#
loop_
_entity_poly.entity_id
_entity_poly.type
_entity_poly.pdbx_seq_one_letter_code
_entity_poly.pdbx_strand_id
1 'polypeptide(L)'
;MTMNRLFFSLLLMVLVSNCEKKSLKQEEADVDKNNHKNSVALINDFEKGRMVYFANCVSCHNNNPKKPGSIGPVVYGVPIDVLTHKIVSGKYPENYRPKRTSKIMPLMPHLNSEISNLYAFINSS
;
A
#
# COMPACT_ATOMS: atom_id res chain seq x y z
N MET A 1 27.55 -29.08 -51.15
CA MET A 1 26.82 -29.12 -49.86
C MET A 1 26.78 -27.73 -49.20
N THR A 2 26.50 -26.65 -49.94
CA THR A 2 26.52 -25.26 -49.40
C THR A 2 25.22 -24.49 -49.65
N MET A 3 24.22 -25.14 -50.28
CA MET A 3 22.96 -24.49 -50.68
C MET A 3 21.87 -24.50 -49.60
N ASN A 4 22.06 -25.31 -48.56
CA ASN A 4 21.03 -25.49 -47.51
C ASN A 4 21.11 -24.51 -46.33
N ARG A 5 22.23 -23.77 -46.20
CA ARG A 5 22.42 -22.81 -45.11
C ARG A 5 21.77 -21.43 -45.40
N LEU A 6 21.70 -21.04 -46.67
CA LEU A 6 21.12 -19.77 -47.08
C LEU A 6 19.57 -19.81 -47.04
N PHE A 7 18.97 -20.96 -47.31
CA PHE A 7 17.52 -21.13 -47.24
C PHE A 7 16.99 -21.13 -45.80
N PHE A 8 17.81 -21.64 -44.85
CA PHE A 8 17.41 -21.67 -43.44
C PHE A 8 17.53 -20.30 -42.78
N SER A 9 18.47 -19.46 -43.25
CA SER A 9 18.63 -18.08 -42.76
C SER A 9 17.52 -17.15 -43.24
N LEU A 10 16.99 -17.39 -44.45
CA LEU A 10 15.90 -16.58 -45.01
C LEU A 10 14.55 -16.94 -44.38
N LEU A 11 14.35 -18.20 -43.99
CA LEU A 11 13.10 -18.67 -43.35
C LEU A 11 12.98 -18.15 -41.91
N LEU A 12 14.13 -17.94 -41.22
CA LEU A 12 14.12 -17.44 -39.84
C LEU A 12 13.81 -15.94 -39.73
N MET A 13 14.06 -15.17 -40.80
CA MET A 13 13.76 -13.73 -40.82
C MET A 13 12.29 -13.37 -41.03
N VAL A 14 11.49 -14.30 -41.55
CA VAL A 14 10.07 -14.05 -41.85
C VAL A 14 9.18 -14.27 -40.61
N LEU A 15 9.67 -14.98 -39.58
CA LEU A 15 8.87 -15.29 -38.39
C LEU A 15 8.88 -14.20 -37.31
N VAL A 16 9.65 -13.12 -37.46
CA VAL A 16 9.74 -12.06 -36.45
C VAL A 16 8.84 -10.85 -36.78
N SER A 17 8.11 -10.86 -37.91
CA SER A 17 7.35 -9.68 -38.39
C SER A 17 5.86 -9.67 -38.01
N ASN A 18 5.36 -10.64 -37.24
CA ASN A 18 3.95 -10.67 -36.82
C ASN A 18 3.81 -10.45 -35.30
N CYS A 19 4.42 -9.39 -34.77
CA CYS A 19 3.95 -8.82 -33.51
C CYS A 19 2.87 -7.80 -33.84
N GLU A 20 1.68 -8.30 -34.12
CA GLU A 20 0.47 -7.51 -34.36
C GLU A 20 0.14 -6.78 -33.08
N LYS A 21 0.35 -5.46 -33.09
CA LYS A 21 -0.17 -4.54 -32.08
C LYS A 21 -1.68 -4.62 -32.11
N LYS A 22 -2.25 -5.48 -31.29
CA LYS A 22 -3.67 -5.48 -31.00
C LYS A 22 -3.99 -4.20 -30.24
N SER A 23 -4.29 -3.15 -31.01
CA SER A 23 -4.87 -1.91 -30.51
C SER A 23 -6.20 -2.26 -29.84
N LEU A 24 -6.19 -2.31 -28.51
CA LEU A 24 -7.41 -2.31 -27.72
C LEU A 24 -8.07 -0.96 -27.96
N LYS A 25 -9.08 -0.95 -28.80
CA LYS A 25 -10.01 0.14 -29.01
C LYS A 25 -10.67 0.40 -27.66
N GLN A 26 -10.24 1.46 -27.01
CA GLN A 26 -10.78 1.93 -25.75
C GLN A 26 -12.16 2.52 -26.07
N GLU A 27 -13.18 1.77 -25.72
CA GLU A 27 -14.55 2.25 -25.70
C GLU A 27 -14.64 3.24 -24.53
N GLU A 28 -14.58 4.52 -24.87
CA GLU A 28 -14.82 5.63 -23.93
C GLU A 28 -16.29 5.59 -23.50
N ALA A 29 -16.58 4.84 -22.45
CA ALA A 29 -17.74 5.11 -21.63
C ALA A 29 -17.38 6.28 -20.73
N ASP A 30 -18.09 7.37 -20.88
CA ASP A 30 -18.02 8.62 -20.12
C ASP A 30 -18.46 8.36 -18.67
N VAL A 31 -17.56 7.78 -17.84
CA VAL A 31 -17.77 7.55 -16.40
C VAL A 31 -16.97 8.61 -15.65
N ASP A 32 -17.71 9.54 -15.10
CA ASP A 32 -17.34 10.51 -14.05
C ASP A 32 -15.86 10.50 -13.62
N LYS A 33 -15.06 11.34 -14.27
CA LYS A 33 -13.61 11.50 -14.04
C LYS A 33 -13.24 11.90 -12.60
N ASN A 34 -14.19 12.41 -11.81
CA ASN A 34 -13.95 12.80 -10.42
C ASN A 34 -14.01 11.61 -9.45
N ASN A 35 -14.87 10.63 -9.70
CA ASN A 35 -15.01 9.47 -8.82
C ASN A 35 -13.83 8.48 -8.99
N HIS A 36 -13.32 8.35 -10.20
CA HIS A 36 -12.18 7.46 -10.48
C HIS A 36 -10.86 7.99 -9.88
N LYS A 37 -10.65 9.31 -9.88
CA LYS A 37 -9.45 9.93 -9.29
C LYS A 37 -9.41 9.78 -7.77
N ASN A 38 -10.55 9.89 -7.10
CA ASN A 38 -10.65 9.68 -5.66
C ASN A 38 -10.44 8.22 -5.26
N SER A 39 -10.98 7.26 -6.01
CA SER A 39 -10.81 5.84 -5.70
C SER A 39 -9.35 5.38 -5.90
N VAL A 40 -8.66 5.85 -6.93
CA VAL A 40 -7.24 5.56 -7.15
C VAL A 40 -6.36 6.19 -6.07
N ALA A 41 -6.67 7.41 -5.62
CA ALA A 41 -5.95 8.06 -4.52
C ALA A 41 -6.12 7.28 -3.21
N LEU A 42 -7.33 6.86 -2.86
CA LEU A 42 -7.62 6.08 -1.65
C LEU A 42 -6.93 4.70 -1.65
N ILE A 43 -6.89 4.03 -2.79
CA ILE A 43 -6.16 2.75 -2.94
C ILE A 43 -4.66 2.99 -2.72
N ASN A 44 -4.13 4.10 -3.24
CA ASN A 44 -2.73 4.44 -3.11
C ASN A 44 -2.34 4.73 -1.65
N ASP A 45 -3.19 5.44 -0.92
CA ASP A 45 -2.97 5.76 0.51
C ASP A 45 -3.07 4.51 1.39
N PHE A 46 -4.03 3.62 1.11
CA PHE A 46 -4.16 2.33 1.78
C PHE A 46 -2.92 1.45 1.59
N GLU A 47 -2.43 1.28 0.35
CA GLU A 47 -1.27 0.43 0.06
C GLU A 47 0.02 1.01 0.65
N LYS A 48 0.20 2.32 0.61
CA LYS A 48 1.31 2.99 1.30
C LYS A 48 1.23 2.76 2.81
N GLY A 49 0.06 2.95 3.40
CA GLY A 49 -0.17 2.71 4.82
C GLY A 49 0.11 1.26 5.21
N ARG A 50 -0.28 0.30 4.37
CA ARG A 50 0.03 -1.12 4.55
C ARG A 50 1.54 -1.35 4.60
N MET A 51 2.29 -0.83 3.64
CA MET A 51 3.75 -0.97 3.61
C MET A 51 4.40 -0.37 4.87
N VAL A 52 4.01 0.83 5.26
CA VAL A 52 4.52 1.49 6.48
C VAL A 52 4.19 0.68 7.72
N TYR A 53 2.97 0.16 7.83
CA TYR A 53 2.53 -0.65 8.96
C TYR A 53 3.34 -1.95 9.08
N PHE A 54 3.53 -2.65 7.97
CA PHE A 54 4.29 -3.91 7.95
C PHE A 54 5.77 -3.71 8.22
N ALA A 55 6.34 -2.58 7.80
CA ALA A 55 7.75 -2.26 8.07
C ALA A 55 8.03 -1.87 9.53
N ASN A 56 7.06 -1.24 10.22
CA ASN A 56 7.34 -0.57 11.50
C ASN A 56 6.51 -1.08 12.69
N CYS A 57 5.36 -1.71 12.45
CA CYS A 57 4.36 -1.94 13.51
C CYS A 57 4.13 -3.41 13.85
N VAL A 58 4.23 -4.32 12.87
CA VAL A 58 3.84 -5.73 13.03
C VAL A 58 4.69 -6.52 14.01
N SER A 59 5.91 -6.08 14.30
CA SER A 59 6.77 -6.72 15.31
C SER A 59 6.14 -6.72 16.71
N CYS A 60 5.33 -5.70 17.00
CA CYS A 60 4.66 -5.55 18.29
C CYS A 60 3.13 -5.70 18.17
N HIS A 61 2.56 -5.18 17.08
CA HIS A 61 1.14 -5.28 16.76
C HIS A 61 0.88 -6.45 15.81
N ASN A 62 -0.36 -6.93 15.77
CA ASN A 62 -0.74 -7.98 14.84
C ASN A 62 -0.71 -7.46 13.39
N ASN A 63 -0.42 -8.33 12.43
CA ASN A 63 -0.54 -8.01 10.99
C ASN A 63 -1.97 -7.64 10.58
N ASN A 64 -2.97 -8.06 11.36
CA ASN A 64 -4.34 -7.58 11.25
C ASN A 64 -4.59 -6.51 12.33
N PRO A 65 -4.82 -5.24 11.98
CA PRO A 65 -5.05 -4.14 12.93
C PRO A 65 -6.20 -4.36 13.91
N LYS A 66 -7.15 -5.23 13.57
CA LYS A 66 -8.32 -5.58 14.40
C LYS A 66 -8.00 -6.62 15.49
N LYS A 67 -6.80 -7.20 15.47
CA LYS A 67 -6.36 -8.18 16.46
C LYS A 67 -5.23 -7.63 17.33
N PRO A 68 -5.14 -8.01 18.61
CA PRO A 68 -4.00 -7.65 19.44
C PRO A 68 -2.74 -8.37 18.97
N GLY A 69 -1.60 -7.68 19.06
CA GLY A 69 -0.28 -8.30 18.86
C GLY A 69 0.25 -8.90 20.17
N SER A 70 1.45 -9.45 20.11
CA SER A 70 2.13 -10.01 21.29
C SER A 70 2.41 -8.94 22.36
N ILE A 71 2.77 -7.74 21.94
CA ILE A 71 3.12 -6.61 22.82
C ILE A 71 2.07 -5.51 22.73
N GLY A 72 1.69 -5.12 21.51
CA GLY A 72 0.80 -4.00 21.21
C GLY A 72 -0.68 -4.36 21.28
N PRO A 73 -1.57 -3.40 21.62
CA PRO A 73 -3.01 -3.59 21.59
C PRO A 73 -3.56 -3.58 20.15
N VAL A 74 -4.87 -3.85 20.03
CA VAL A 74 -5.65 -3.57 18.82
C VAL A 74 -5.50 -2.09 18.46
N VAL A 75 -5.16 -1.79 17.21
CA VAL A 75 -4.98 -0.42 16.71
C VAL A 75 -6.14 0.06 15.82
N TYR A 76 -6.97 -0.86 15.35
CA TYR A 76 -8.21 -0.51 14.64
C TYR A 76 -9.10 0.40 15.47
N GLY A 77 -9.70 1.40 14.84
CA GLY A 77 -10.59 2.36 15.48
C GLY A 77 -9.87 3.43 16.32
N VAL A 78 -8.53 3.50 16.28
CA VAL A 78 -7.79 4.56 16.95
C VAL A 78 -7.96 5.87 16.16
N PRO A 79 -8.39 6.98 16.81
CA PRO A 79 -8.49 8.28 16.17
C PRO A 79 -7.15 8.78 15.62
N ILE A 80 -7.18 9.57 14.54
CA ILE A 80 -5.97 10.02 13.85
C ILE A 80 -5.08 10.92 14.73
N ASP A 81 -5.68 11.74 15.56
CA ASP A 81 -4.97 12.59 16.53
C ASP A 81 -4.23 11.78 17.58
N VAL A 82 -4.87 10.72 18.09
CA VAL A 82 -4.26 9.77 19.04
C VAL A 82 -3.10 9.02 18.38
N LEU A 83 -3.30 8.57 17.14
CA LEU A 83 -2.26 7.90 16.36
C LEU A 83 -1.05 8.82 16.17
N THR A 84 -1.29 10.06 15.76
CA THR A 84 -0.26 11.09 15.56
C THR A 84 0.53 11.35 16.84
N HIS A 85 -0.17 11.70 17.93
CA HIS A 85 0.48 11.99 19.19
C HIS A 85 1.31 10.81 19.69
N LYS A 86 0.78 9.59 19.59
CA LYS A 86 1.47 8.41 20.08
C LYS A 86 2.71 8.07 19.25
N ILE A 87 2.65 8.17 17.94
CA ILE A 87 3.78 7.86 17.05
C ILE A 87 4.87 8.94 17.13
N VAL A 88 4.47 10.21 17.09
CA VAL A 88 5.42 11.33 16.97
C VAL A 88 6.01 11.75 18.32
N SER A 89 5.21 11.79 19.38
CA SER A 89 5.63 12.30 20.69
C SER A 89 5.63 11.26 21.82
N GLY A 90 5.11 10.07 21.57
CA GLY A 90 4.98 9.01 22.57
C GLY A 90 3.90 9.23 23.63
N LYS A 91 3.21 10.38 23.55
CA LYS A 91 2.18 10.78 24.49
C LYS A 91 0.79 10.45 23.95
N TYR A 92 -0.19 10.46 24.82
CA TYR A 92 -1.60 10.42 24.44
C TYR A 92 -2.22 11.80 24.71
N PRO A 93 -3.28 12.18 23.96
CA PRO A 93 -4.10 13.33 24.33
C PRO A 93 -4.66 13.17 25.76
N GLU A 94 -4.86 14.29 26.45
CA GLU A 94 -5.25 14.28 27.88
C GLU A 94 -6.52 13.48 28.18
N ASN A 95 -7.49 13.53 27.26
CA ASN A 95 -8.77 12.87 27.44
C ASN A 95 -8.81 11.45 26.86
N TYR A 96 -7.67 10.90 26.38
CA TYR A 96 -7.64 9.55 25.81
C TYR A 96 -7.17 8.53 26.84
N ARG A 97 -7.96 7.45 26.99
CA ARG A 97 -7.60 6.31 27.83
C ARG A 97 -6.93 5.24 26.98
N PRO A 98 -5.64 4.96 27.17
CA PRO A 98 -4.93 3.96 26.40
C PRO A 98 -5.43 2.56 26.72
N LYS A 99 -5.51 1.70 25.70
CA LYS A 99 -5.89 0.29 25.85
C LYS A 99 -4.85 -0.53 26.65
N ARG A 100 -3.61 -0.06 26.74
CA ARG A 100 -2.54 -0.61 27.58
C ARG A 100 -1.71 0.54 28.16
N THR A 101 -1.20 0.34 29.36
CA THR A 101 -0.38 1.34 30.09
C THR A 101 1.10 1.20 29.83
N SER A 102 1.53 0.18 29.06
CA SER A 102 2.96 -0.02 28.76
C SER A 102 3.53 1.16 27.93
N LYS A 103 4.77 1.54 28.23
CA LYS A 103 5.50 2.62 27.53
C LYS A 103 6.53 2.07 26.53
N ILE A 104 6.37 0.82 26.11
CA ILE A 104 7.37 0.09 25.29
C ILE A 104 7.37 0.56 23.83
N MET A 105 6.25 1.12 23.31
CA MET A 105 6.17 1.58 21.93
C MET A 105 7.21 2.69 21.67
N PRO A 106 8.14 2.49 20.72
CA PRO A 106 9.15 3.49 20.41
C PRO A 106 8.56 4.73 19.76
N LEU A 107 9.28 5.84 19.85
CA LEU A 107 8.99 7.07 19.10
C LEU A 107 9.42 6.91 17.64
N MET A 108 8.58 7.35 16.74
CA MET A 108 8.84 7.29 15.30
C MET A 108 8.44 8.62 14.61
N PRO A 109 9.07 9.75 14.99
CA PRO A 109 8.70 11.07 14.45
C PRO A 109 8.92 11.18 12.93
N HIS A 110 9.80 10.36 12.37
CA HIS A 110 10.02 10.28 10.92
C HIS A 110 8.79 9.78 10.14
N LEU A 111 7.83 9.13 10.80
CA LEU A 111 6.58 8.68 10.18
C LEU A 111 5.47 9.75 10.16
N ASN A 112 5.77 10.99 10.58
CA ASN A 112 4.75 12.04 10.64
C ASN A 112 4.05 12.28 9.29
N SER A 113 4.78 12.26 8.18
CA SER A 113 4.23 12.38 6.82
C SER A 113 3.37 11.18 6.38
N GLU A 114 3.52 10.04 7.05
CA GLU A 114 2.84 8.79 6.71
C GLU A 114 1.59 8.52 7.57
N ILE A 115 1.25 9.41 8.49
CA ILE A 115 0.13 9.20 9.44
C ILE A 115 -1.19 9.00 8.71
N SER A 116 -1.49 9.79 7.67
CA SER A 116 -2.73 9.66 6.90
C SER A 116 -2.81 8.30 6.19
N ASN A 117 -1.70 7.86 5.61
CA ASN A 117 -1.61 6.56 4.94
C ASN A 117 -1.79 5.42 5.95
N LEU A 118 -1.10 5.48 7.08
CA LEU A 118 -1.25 4.53 8.19
C LEU A 118 -2.70 4.47 8.68
N TYR A 119 -3.33 5.62 8.88
CA TYR A 119 -4.71 5.72 9.33
C TYR A 119 -5.67 5.06 8.32
N ALA A 120 -5.47 5.29 7.03
CA ALA A 120 -6.26 4.67 5.97
C ALA A 120 -6.17 3.14 6.02
N PHE A 121 -4.95 2.58 6.17
CA PHE A 121 -4.77 1.14 6.30
C PHE A 121 -5.35 0.56 7.60
N ILE A 122 -5.02 1.17 8.74
CA ILE A 122 -5.43 0.67 10.07
C ILE A 122 -6.94 0.61 10.20
N ASN A 123 -7.67 1.56 9.58
CA ASN A 123 -9.12 1.68 9.69
C ASN A 123 -9.89 1.17 8.46
N SER A 124 -9.20 0.58 7.49
CA SER A 124 -9.87 -0.13 6.40
C SER A 124 -10.57 -1.39 6.91
N SER A 125 -11.77 -1.58 6.48
CA SER A 125 -12.66 -2.68 6.91
C SER A 125 -12.35 -3.95 6.19
#